data_1debdfdac193d0f9ace5a1fefffb0ba6
#
_entry.id   1debdfdac193d0f9ace5a1fefffb0ba6
#
_cell.length_a   1.000
_cell.length_b   1.000
_cell.length_c   1.000
_cell.angle_alpha   90.00
_cell.angle_beta   90.00
_cell.angle_gamma   90.00
#
_symmetry.space_group_name_H-M   'P 1'
#
loop_
_entity.id
_entity.type
_entity.pdbx_description
1 polymer ?
#
loop_
_entity_poly.entity_id
_entity_poly.type
_entity_poly.pdbx_seq_one_letter_code
_entity_poly.pdbx_strand_id
1 'polypeptide(L)' 'MVTMYNGMPAGELGEVRWQKSQHSNPNGACVELAALPSGEIAMRNSRFPVGPVLVYTQAEITAFLAGAKDGEFDHILS' A
#
# COMPACT_ATOMS: atom_id res chain seq x y z
N MET A 1 -9.69 -15.76 -12.43
CA MET A 1 -9.56 -14.41 -11.84
C MET A 1 -9.35 -14.54 -10.34
N VAL A 2 -8.33 -13.87 -9.82
CA VAL A 2 -8.04 -13.94 -8.40
C VAL A 2 -8.91 -12.95 -7.64
N THR A 3 -9.59 -13.44 -6.59
CA THR A 3 -10.33 -12.56 -5.70
C THR A 3 -9.32 -11.86 -4.78
N MET A 4 -9.41 -10.54 -4.71
CA MET A 4 -8.51 -9.76 -3.85
C MET A 4 -8.97 -9.85 -2.41
N TYR A 5 -8.04 -10.13 -1.50
CA TYR A 5 -8.37 -10.23 -0.08
C TYR A 5 -7.17 -9.80 0.76
N ASN A 6 -7.46 -9.32 1.95
CA ASN A 6 -6.41 -8.90 2.88
C ASN A 6 -5.57 -10.10 3.31
N GLY A 7 -4.26 -9.91 3.27
CA GLY A 7 -3.32 -10.96 3.62
C GLY A 7 -2.87 -11.82 2.46
N MET A 8 -3.43 -11.64 1.29
CA MET A 8 -3.02 -12.42 0.13
C MET A 8 -1.57 -12.13 -0.22
N PRO A 9 -0.83 -13.13 -0.74
CA PRO A 9 0.55 -12.89 -1.17
C PRO A 9 0.60 -11.88 -2.31
N ALA A 10 1.57 -10.96 -2.23
CA ALA A 10 1.71 -9.93 -3.26
C ALA A 10 1.92 -10.52 -4.66
N GLY A 11 2.60 -11.67 -4.74
CA GLY A 11 2.83 -12.33 -6.03
C GLY A 11 1.54 -12.78 -6.74
N GLU A 12 0.46 -12.97 -5.99
CA GLU A 12 -0.82 -13.38 -6.58
C GLU A 12 -1.57 -12.22 -7.25
N LEU A 13 -1.12 -10.99 -7.05
CA LEU A 13 -1.73 -9.83 -7.68
C LEU A 13 -1.41 -9.73 -9.18
N GLY A 14 -0.42 -10.49 -9.63
CA GLY A 14 0.04 -10.39 -11.01
C GLY A 14 0.90 -9.14 -11.21
N GLU A 15 0.89 -8.61 -12.42
CA GLU A 15 1.67 -7.43 -12.73
C GLU A 15 0.93 -6.18 -12.28
N VAL A 16 1.44 -5.56 -11.21
CA VAL A 16 0.93 -4.28 -10.72
C VAL A 16 2.12 -3.33 -10.58
N ARG A 17 1.81 -2.05 -10.65
CA ARG A 17 2.85 -1.02 -10.56
C ARG A 17 2.91 -0.52 -9.13
N TRP A 18 3.93 -0.95 -8.40
CA TRP A 18 4.14 -0.51 -7.03
C TRP A 18 4.79 0.87 -7.01
N GLN A 19 4.23 1.75 -6.20
CA GLN A 19 4.70 3.12 -6.05
C GLN A 19 5.11 3.34 -4.60
N LYS A 20 6.34 3.81 -4.40
CA LYS A 20 6.82 4.22 -3.08
C LYS A 20 7.08 5.72 -3.10
N SER A 21 7.14 6.33 -1.91
CA SER A 21 7.42 7.75 -1.79
C SER A 21 8.87 8.06 -2.15
N GLN A 22 9.10 9.24 -2.73
CA GLN A 22 10.45 9.74 -2.94
C GLN A 22 11.18 10.04 -1.64
N HIS A 23 10.44 10.13 -0.52
CA HIS A 23 11.03 10.29 0.81
C HIS A 23 11.62 8.99 1.33
N SER A 24 11.35 7.87 0.67
CA SER A 24 11.90 6.58 1.08
C SER A 24 13.38 6.50 0.78
N ASN A 25 14.12 5.89 1.70
CA ASN A 25 15.53 5.60 1.47
C ASN A 25 15.64 4.52 0.40
N PRO A 26 16.49 4.69 -0.65
CA PRO A 26 16.63 3.67 -1.69
C PRO A 26 17.01 2.29 -1.15
N ASN A 27 17.74 2.23 -0.03
CA ASN A 27 18.16 0.97 0.58
C ASN A 27 17.29 0.61 1.78
N GLY A 28 16.25 1.38 2.05
CA GLY A 28 15.45 1.21 3.25
C GLY A 28 14.13 0.55 3.00
N ALA A 29 13.47 0.26 4.11
CA ALA A 29 12.10 -0.24 4.10
C ALA A 29 11.16 0.87 3.66
N CYS A 30 10.19 0.52 2.83
CA CYS A 30 9.22 1.46 2.29
C CYS A 30 7.83 0.87 2.39
N VAL A 31 6.84 1.77 2.47
CA VAL A 31 5.46 1.39 2.22
C VAL A 31 5.21 1.62 0.74
N GLU A 32 4.65 0.64 0.08
CA GLU A 32 4.34 0.73 -1.35
C GLU A 32 2.85 0.55 -1.58
N LEU A 33 2.32 1.31 -2.53
CA LEU A 33 0.92 1.26 -2.92
C LEU A 33 0.82 0.93 -4.40
N ALA A 34 -0.22 0.19 -4.77
CA ALA A 34 -0.49 -0.13 -6.18
C ALA A 34 -1.98 -0.07 -6.44
N ALA A 35 -2.35 0.55 -7.56
CA ALA A 35 -3.73 0.52 -8.02
C ALA A 35 -4.01 -0.82 -8.68
N LEU A 36 -5.11 -1.46 -8.29
CA LEU A 36 -5.51 -2.75 -8.85
C LEU A 36 -6.52 -2.53 -9.97
N PRO A 37 -6.64 -3.50 -10.90
CA PRO A 37 -7.63 -3.38 -11.99
C PRO A 37 -9.06 -3.19 -11.49
N SER A 38 -9.37 -3.70 -10.30
CA SER A 38 -10.69 -3.57 -9.68
C SER A 38 -11.01 -2.16 -9.20
N GLY A 39 -10.00 -1.28 -9.13
CA GLY A 39 -10.12 0.04 -8.52
C GLY A 39 -9.72 0.07 -7.06
N GLU A 40 -9.49 -1.10 -6.46
CA GLU A 40 -8.97 -1.18 -5.10
C GLU A 40 -7.50 -0.83 -5.08
N ILE A 41 -6.96 -0.58 -3.89
CA ILE A 41 -5.55 -0.22 -3.71
C ILE A 41 -4.90 -1.27 -2.82
N ALA A 42 -3.77 -1.82 -3.27
CA ALA A 42 -2.96 -2.72 -2.46
C ALA A 42 -1.84 -1.95 -1.78
N MET A 43 -1.54 -2.35 -0.56
CA MET A 43 -0.43 -1.79 0.22
C MET A 43 0.45 -2.93 0.69
N ARG A 44 1.77 -2.77 0.56
CA ARG A 44 2.70 -3.79 1.05
C ARG A 44 3.91 -3.15 1.73
N ASN A 45 4.60 -3.97 2.50
CA ASN A 45 5.90 -3.62 3.06
C ASN A 45 6.97 -4.07 2.05
N SER A 46 7.78 -3.13 1.56
CA SER A 46 8.79 -3.44 0.53
C SER A 46 9.85 -4.43 1.00
N ARG A 47 10.02 -4.59 2.32
CA ARG A 47 10.98 -5.58 2.84
C ARG A 47 10.50 -7.01 2.65
N PHE A 48 9.22 -7.20 2.35
CA PHE A 48 8.62 -8.51 2.13
C PHE A 48 7.84 -8.46 0.82
N PRO A 49 8.56 -8.36 -0.33
CA PRO A 49 7.89 -8.09 -1.62
C PRO A 49 6.96 -9.19 -2.08
N VAL A 50 7.12 -10.42 -1.56
CA VAL A 50 6.19 -11.52 -1.86
C VAL A 50 5.29 -11.82 -0.66
N GLY A 51 5.36 -11.01 0.37
CA GLY A 51 4.58 -11.21 1.58
C GLY A 51 3.13 -10.74 1.42
N PRO A 52 2.42 -10.72 2.56
CA PRO A 52 0.99 -10.36 2.53
C PRO A 52 0.77 -8.90 2.17
N VAL A 53 -0.34 -8.62 1.48
CA VAL A 53 -0.75 -7.26 1.18
C VAL A 53 -2.05 -6.95 1.90
N LEU A 54 -2.28 -5.66 2.12
CA LEU A 54 -3.57 -5.16 2.56
C LEU A 54 -4.29 -4.58 1.36
N VAL A 55 -5.58 -4.81 1.25
CA VAL A 55 -6.39 -4.35 0.12
C VAL A 55 -7.44 -3.39 0.65
N TYR A 56 -7.45 -2.17 0.10
CA TYR A 56 -8.34 -1.11 0.54
C TYR A 56 -9.21 -0.61 -0.60
N THR A 57 -10.38 -0.11 -0.24
CA THR A 57 -11.22 0.61 -1.20
C THR A 57 -10.62 1.99 -1.48
N GLN A 58 -11.05 2.60 -2.58
CA GLN A 58 -10.63 3.97 -2.87
C GLN A 58 -11.09 4.94 -1.80
N ALA A 59 -12.29 4.76 -1.26
CA ALA A 59 -12.78 5.64 -0.20
C ALA A 59 -11.88 5.58 1.04
N GLU A 60 -11.43 4.38 1.40
CA GLU A 60 -10.54 4.21 2.55
C GLU A 60 -9.20 4.90 2.32
N ILE A 61 -8.61 4.74 1.16
CA ILE A 61 -7.32 5.37 0.85
C ILE A 61 -7.48 6.88 0.70
N THR A 62 -8.59 7.35 0.13
CA THR A 62 -8.85 8.79 0.04
C THR A 62 -8.86 9.43 1.43
N ALA A 63 -9.57 8.80 2.39
CA ALA A 63 -9.61 9.30 3.76
C ALA A 63 -8.24 9.24 4.42
N PHE A 64 -7.51 8.15 4.22
CA PHE A 64 -6.17 8.01 4.78
C PHE A 64 -5.23 9.10 4.27
N LEU A 65 -5.23 9.36 2.96
CA LEU A 65 -4.35 10.38 2.38
C LEU A 65 -4.71 11.77 2.89
N ALA A 66 -6.01 12.07 3.02
CA ALA A 66 -6.45 13.36 3.57
C ALA A 66 -5.96 13.52 5.01
N GLY A 67 -6.12 12.49 5.83
CA GLY A 67 -5.66 12.52 7.22
C GLY A 67 -4.14 12.65 7.31
N ALA A 68 -3.40 11.95 6.45
CA ALA A 68 -1.95 12.02 6.43
C ALA A 68 -1.48 13.44 6.07
N LYS A 69 -2.12 14.07 5.08
CA LYS A 69 -1.79 15.44 4.68
C LYS A 69 -2.06 16.45 5.80
N ASP A 70 -3.06 16.18 6.62
CA ASP A 70 -3.41 17.05 7.75
C ASP A 70 -2.58 16.75 9.00
N GLY A 71 -1.63 15.83 8.94
CA GLY A 71 -0.77 15.50 10.05
C GLY A 71 -1.43 14.68 11.16
N GLU A 72 -2.58 14.07 10.89
CA GLU A 72 -3.36 13.38 11.92
C GLU A 72 -2.64 12.18 12.52
N PHE A 73 -1.69 11.59 11.78
CA PHE A 73 -0.99 10.40 12.23
C PHE A 73 0.44 10.67 12.69
N ASP A 74 0.88 11.94 12.66
CA ASP A 74 2.28 12.25 12.95
C ASP A 74 2.68 11.87 14.37
N HIS A 75 1.73 11.93 15.33
CA HIS A 75 2.01 11.59 16.72
C HIS A 75 2.39 10.13 16.92
N ILE A 76 2.08 9.27 15.95
CA ILE A 76 2.41 7.84 16.05
C ILE A 76 3.92 7.64 16.08
N LEU A 77 4.67 8.56 15.47
CA LEU A 77 6.12 8.49 15.39
C LEU A 77 6.85 9.14 16.57
N SER A 78 6.13 9.74 17.47
CA SER A 78 6.76 10.43 18.62
C SER A 78 7.05 9.50 19.78
#